data_904a4add72dd4ae172e26dc6945c0b6f
#
_entry.id   904a4add72dd4ae172e26dc6945c0b6f
#
_cell.length_a   1.000
_cell.length_b   1.000
_cell.length_c   1.000
_cell.angle_alpha   90.00
_cell.angle_beta   90.00
_cell.angle_gamma   90.00
#
_symmetry.space_group_name_H-M   'P 1'
#
loop_
_entity.id
_entity.type
_entity.pdbx_description
1 polymer ?
#
loop_
_entity_poly.entity_id
_entity_poly.type
_entity_poly.pdbx_seq_one_letter_code
_entity_poly.pdbx_strand_id
1 'polypeptide(L)'
;MVTYDGEDVTSQAAITNVTTGEPVENAAWTTTEIGEYKFQAVYDSYTSDPVTVSAIDKNKDKEFYRYVLLLKFTYMTCGNCVTAQGYFDALDEADRDHFLVVAAHQPEGMPMDPYWCSEGISLKSKMKVGVYPTWSYNFEDLVVGIGAVAISQTSIRQQISHAENTYPAVCAGKATSTLEGSTAKIEATVQFQQAGNYKIACVLVENNIENKETYNTYYHVLSADKPEWE
;
A
#
# COMPACT_ATOMS: atom_id res chain seq x y z
N MET A 1 1.58 27.76 11.77
CA MET A 1 1.95 28.47 13.00
C MET A 1 2.21 29.92 12.64
N VAL A 2 1.64 30.84 13.37
CA VAL A 2 1.85 32.29 13.26
C VAL A 2 2.66 32.75 14.47
N THR A 3 3.78 33.41 14.24
CA THR A 3 4.62 33.94 15.33
C THR A 3 4.71 35.44 15.25
N TYR A 4 4.68 36.10 16.40
CA TYR A 4 4.93 37.54 16.55
C TYR A 4 5.93 37.74 17.68
N ASP A 5 7.02 38.41 17.38
CA ASP A 5 8.15 38.69 18.33
C ASP A 5 8.70 37.40 18.99
N GLY A 6 8.64 36.26 18.25
CA GLY A 6 9.13 34.96 18.69
C GLY A 6 8.09 34.13 19.48
N GLU A 7 6.93 34.68 19.80
CA GLU A 7 5.85 33.98 20.49
C GLU A 7 4.83 33.40 19.50
N ASP A 8 4.24 32.24 19.83
CA ASP A 8 3.16 31.61 19.04
C ASP A 8 1.83 32.32 19.32
N VAL A 9 1.34 33.04 18.32
CA VAL A 9 0.07 33.75 18.34
C VAL A 9 -0.99 33.12 17.43
N THR A 10 -0.77 31.87 16.98
CA THR A 10 -1.64 31.18 15.99
C THR A 10 -3.11 31.20 16.38
N SER A 11 -3.43 31.00 17.65
CA SER A 11 -4.82 30.98 18.15
C SER A 11 -5.49 32.35 18.23
N GLN A 12 -4.73 33.42 18.09
CA GLN A 12 -5.19 34.80 18.20
C GLN A 12 -5.14 35.54 16.85
N ALA A 13 -4.41 34.96 15.88
CA ALA A 13 -4.28 35.54 14.55
C ALA A 13 -5.43 35.16 13.64
N ALA A 14 -5.95 36.10 12.87
CA ALA A 14 -6.87 35.82 11.77
C ALA A 14 -6.06 35.42 10.54
N ILE A 15 -6.27 34.20 10.06
CA ILE A 15 -5.59 33.70 8.85
C ILE A 15 -6.58 33.71 7.69
N THR A 16 -6.14 34.19 6.54
CA THR A 16 -6.95 34.22 5.31
C THR A 16 -6.18 33.54 4.18
N ASN A 17 -6.87 32.69 3.45
CA ASN A 17 -6.40 32.24 2.14
C ASN A 17 -6.64 33.37 1.13
N VAL A 18 -5.62 34.16 0.82
CA VAL A 18 -5.75 35.30 -0.08
C VAL A 18 -5.93 34.93 -1.55
N THR A 19 -5.70 33.64 -1.90
CA THR A 19 -6.00 33.12 -3.25
C THR A 19 -7.49 32.96 -3.47
N THR A 20 -8.23 32.46 -2.46
CA THR A 20 -9.68 32.23 -2.54
C THR A 20 -10.50 33.34 -1.86
N GLY A 21 -9.86 34.13 -1.00
CA GLY A 21 -10.52 35.16 -0.19
C GLY A 21 -11.20 34.58 1.08
N GLU A 22 -11.04 33.29 1.38
CA GLU A 22 -11.72 32.62 2.49
C GLU A 22 -10.90 32.64 3.78
N PRO A 23 -11.55 32.76 4.95
CA PRO A 23 -10.87 32.63 6.22
C PRO A 23 -10.45 31.18 6.48
N VAL A 24 -9.36 31.00 7.21
CA VAL A 24 -8.86 29.69 7.63
C VAL A 24 -9.23 29.47 9.09
N GLU A 25 -10.16 28.59 9.35
CA GLU A 25 -10.62 28.29 10.69
C GLU A 25 -9.64 27.35 11.43
N ASN A 26 -9.44 27.61 12.74
CA ASN A 26 -8.59 26.80 13.60
C ASN A 26 -7.15 26.59 13.08
N ALA A 27 -6.66 27.52 12.26
CA ALA A 27 -5.35 27.43 11.57
C ALA A 27 -5.14 26.12 10.78
N ALA A 28 -6.24 25.47 10.36
CA ALA A 28 -6.25 24.26 9.54
C ALA A 28 -6.90 24.53 8.19
N TRP A 29 -6.24 24.14 7.13
CA TRP A 29 -6.75 24.28 5.77
C TRP A 29 -6.50 22.98 4.99
N THR A 30 -7.47 22.59 4.18
CA THR A 30 -7.40 21.42 3.31
C THR A 30 -7.96 21.76 1.95
N THR A 31 -7.43 21.13 0.91
CA THR A 31 -7.95 21.24 -0.46
C THR A 31 -7.76 19.91 -1.19
N THR A 32 -8.63 19.64 -2.14
CA THR A 32 -8.48 18.56 -3.13
C THR A 32 -8.00 19.10 -4.48
N GLU A 33 -7.90 20.41 -4.64
CA GLU A 33 -7.46 21.02 -5.87
C GLU A 33 -5.96 21.32 -5.84
N ILE A 34 -5.26 20.92 -6.91
CA ILE A 34 -3.84 21.18 -7.10
C ILE A 34 -3.66 22.66 -7.45
N GLY A 35 -2.69 23.31 -6.83
CA GLY A 35 -2.39 24.71 -7.12
C GLY A 35 -1.52 25.38 -6.07
N GLU A 36 -1.22 26.64 -6.32
CA GLU A 36 -0.53 27.49 -5.34
C GLU A 36 -1.55 28.35 -4.61
N TYR A 37 -1.48 28.31 -3.31
CA TYR A 37 -2.35 29.09 -2.42
C TYR A 37 -1.50 30.00 -1.54
N LYS A 38 -1.95 31.23 -1.40
CA LYS A 38 -1.27 32.23 -0.56
C LYS A 38 -2.07 32.46 0.70
N PHE A 39 -1.39 32.45 1.82
CA PHE A 39 -1.98 32.68 3.14
C PHE A 39 -1.36 33.89 3.78
N GLN A 40 -2.18 34.68 4.43
CA GLN A 40 -1.75 35.87 5.16
C GLN A 40 -2.39 35.86 6.54
N ALA A 41 -1.64 36.28 7.55
CA ALA A 41 -2.12 36.37 8.91
C ALA A 41 -2.20 37.84 9.36
N VAL A 42 -3.23 38.14 10.15
CA VAL A 42 -3.38 39.43 10.85
C VAL A 42 -3.44 39.17 12.33
N TYR A 43 -2.60 39.82 13.07
CA TYR A 43 -2.58 39.77 14.52
C TYR A 43 -2.49 41.22 15.05
N ASP A 44 -3.51 41.64 15.83
CA ASP A 44 -3.70 43.00 16.27
C ASP A 44 -3.70 43.99 15.07
N SER A 45 -2.78 44.93 14.99
CA SER A 45 -2.62 45.85 13.88
C SER A 45 -1.59 45.42 12.83
N TYR A 46 -0.98 44.23 13.00
CA TYR A 46 0.09 43.73 12.14
C TYR A 46 -0.43 42.75 11.12
N THR A 47 0.06 42.84 9.89
CA THR A 47 -0.26 41.95 8.79
C THR A 47 1.03 41.30 8.31
N SER A 48 1.04 39.98 8.21
CA SER A 48 2.23 39.26 7.71
C SER A 48 2.42 39.43 6.21
N ASP A 49 3.62 39.17 5.71
CA ASP A 49 3.79 38.87 4.28
C ASP A 49 3.02 37.59 3.92
N PRO A 50 2.54 37.48 2.68
CA PRO A 50 1.86 36.25 2.22
C PRO A 50 2.84 35.07 2.13
N VAL A 51 2.45 33.92 2.67
CA VAL A 51 3.17 32.66 2.55
C VAL A 51 2.53 31.82 1.47
N THR A 52 3.30 31.32 0.50
CA THR A 52 2.81 30.43 -0.54
C THR A 52 2.91 28.98 -0.09
N VAL A 53 1.81 28.24 -0.24
CA VAL A 53 1.71 26.79 -0.03
C VAL A 53 1.30 26.16 -1.33
N SER A 54 2.05 25.16 -1.80
CA SER A 54 1.72 24.40 -2.99
C SER A 54 0.94 23.14 -2.59
N ALA A 55 -0.31 23.05 -3.05
CA ALA A 55 -1.06 21.80 -3.02
C ALA A 55 -0.65 20.98 -4.25
N ILE A 56 -0.01 19.86 -4.02
CA ILE A 56 0.47 18.97 -5.07
C ILE A 56 -0.29 17.64 -4.99
N ASP A 57 -0.54 17.04 -6.16
CA ASP A 57 -0.95 15.65 -6.20
C ASP A 57 0.27 14.78 -5.89
N LYS A 58 0.26 14.17 -4.72
CA LYS A 58 1.35 13.29 -4.31
C LYS A 58 1.63 12.16 -5.30
N ASN A 59 0.64 11.79 -6.09
CA ASN A 59 0.76 10.71 -7.07
C ASN A 59 1.21 11.24 -8.43
N LYS A 60 0.80 12.45 -8.81
CA LYS A 60 1.12 13.04 -10.13
C LYS A 60 2.55 13.53 -10.24
N ASP A 61 3.14 14.00 -9.13
CA ASP A 61 4.52 14.50 -9.10
C ASP A 61 5.54 13.43 -8.70
N LYS A 62 5.09 12.21 -8.39
CA LYS A 62 5.96 11.04 -8.26
C LYS A 62 6.22 10.48 -9.65
N GLU A 63 7.46 10.59 -10.10
CA GLU A 63 7.92 9.92 -11.32
C GLU A 63 7.69 8.41 -11.25
N PHE A 64 7.69 7.84 -10.05
CA PHE A 64 7.47 6.43 -9.77
C PHE A 64 6.47 6.23 -8.63
N TYR A 65 5.59 5.25 -8.80
CA TYR A 65 4.60 4.83 -7.81
C TYR A 65 5.06 3.56 -7.10
N ARG A 66 4.88 3.50 -5.78
CA ARG A 66 5.22 2.32 -4.99
C ARG A 66 3.99 1.51 -4.63
N TYR A 67 4.01 0.25 -5.02
CA TYR A 67 3.08 -0.75 -4.52
C TYR A 67 3.63 -1.43 -3.27
N VAL A 68 2.75 -1.87 -2.39
CA VAL A 68 3.09 -2.70 -1.25
C VAL A 68 2.95 -4.16 -1.66
N LEU A 69 4.05 -4.90 -1.65
CA LEU A 69 3.97 -6.35 -1.84
C LEU A 69 3.42 -6.98 -0.55
N LEU A 70 2.20 -7.47 -0.61
CA LEU A 70 1.56 -8.22 0.47
C LEU A 70 1.72 -9.72 0.23
N LEU A 71 2.57 -10.36 1.00
CA LEU A 71 2.77 -11.79 0.98
C LEU A 71 1.98 -12.43 2.14
N LYS A 72 1.01 -13.28 1.81
CA LYS A 72 0.15 -13.96 2.78
C LYS A 72 0.54 -15.42 2.91
N PHE A 73 1.00 -15.84 4.10
CA PHE A 73 1.18 -17.25 4.42
C PHE A 73 -0.13 -17.81 4.95
N THR A 74 -0.61 -18.84 4.27
CA THR A 74 -1.95 -19.41 4.50
C THR A 74 -1.99 -20.92 4.17
N TYR A 75 -3.09 -21.56 4.50
CA TYR A 75 -3.43 -22.89 4.02
C TYR A 75 -4.97 -23.04 3.95
N MET A 76 -5.45 -23.97 3.15
CA MET A 76 -6.85 -24.08 2.74
C MET A 76 -7.85 -24.13 3.90
N THR A 77 -7.55 -24.81 5.00
CA THR A 77 -8.47 -24.97 6.14
C THR A 77 -8.19 -24.01 7.31
N CYS A 78 -7.44 -22.93 7.07
CA CYS A 78 -7.10 -21.95 8.09
C CYS A 78 -8.25 -20.97 8.36
N GLY A 79 -9.04 -21.19 9.41
CA GLY A 79 -10.18 -20.34 9.74
C GLY A 79 -9.82 -18.86 10.03
N ASN A 80 -8.73 -18.61 10.76
CA ASN A 80 -8.27 -17.25 11.02
C ASN A 80 -7.75 -16.54 9.76
N CYS A 81 -7.26 -17.30 8.77
CA CYS A 81 -6.81 -16.72 7.50
C CYS A 81 -7.99 -16.14 6.70
N VAL A 82 -9.17 -16.76 6.81
CA VAL A 82 -10.43 -16.26 6.25
C VAL A 82 -10.80 -14.91 6.86
N THR A 83 -10.71 -14.81 8.19
CA THR A 83 -10.99 -13.55 8.90
C THR A 83 -10.01 -12.45 8.48
N ALA A 84 -8.71 -12.78 8.38
CA ALA A 84 -7.70 -11.83 7.90
C ALA A 84 -7.98 -11.37 6.46
N GLN A 85 -8.38 -12.31 5.59
CA GLN A 85 -8.81 -11.98 4.23
C GLN A 85 -10.01 -11.04 4.22
N GLY A 86 -11.00 -11.28 5.07
CA GLY A 86 -12.17 -10.41 5.21
C GLY A 86 -11.80 -8.96 5.58
N TYR A 87 -10.75 -8.74 6.37
CA TYR A 87 -10.26 -7.38 6.64
C TYR A 87 -9.66 -6.71 5.40
N PHE A 88 -8.97 -7.47 4.54
CA PHE A 88 -8.45 -6.96 3.28
C PHE A 88 -9.57 -6.66 2.29
N ASP A 89 -10.54 -7.57 2.16
CA ASP A 89 -11.68 -7.43 1.24
C ASP A 89 -12.59 -6.25 1.63
N ALA A 90 -12.64 -5.92 2.92
CA ALA A 90 -13.39 -4.78 3.44
C ALA A 90 -12.70 -3.41 3.26
N LEU A 91 -11.48 -3.38 2.71
CA LEU A 91 -10.85 -2.13 2.25
C LEU A 91 -11.62 -1.61 1.03
N ASP A 92 -11.64 -0.31 0.86
CA ASP A 92 -12.11 0.26 -0.40
C ASP A 92 -11.14 -0.07 -1.57
N GLU A 93 -11.61 0.09 -2.78
CA GLU A 93 -10.85 -0.26 -3.98
C GLU A 93 -9.56 0.55 -4.09
N ALA A 94 -9.62 1.84 -3.77
CA ALA A 94 -8.46 2.72 -3.81
C ALA A 94 -7.34 2.22 -2.89
N ASP A 95 -7.66 1.80 -1.65
CA ASP A 95 -6.68 1.23 -0.73
C ASP A 95 -6.14 -0.12 -1.23
N ARG A 96 -7.02 -1.00 -1.76
CA ARG A 96 -6.60 -2.31 -2.30
C ARG A 96 -5.64 -2.18 -3.46
N ASP A 97 -5.83 -1.16 -4.28
CA ASP A 97 -5.00 -0.90 -5.45
C ASP A 97 -3.53 -0.56 -5.13
N HIS A 98 -3.25 -0.21 -3.88
CA HIS A 98 -1.87 -0.06 -3.41
C HIS A 98 -1.13 -1.39 -3.20
N PHE A 99 -1.82 -2.54 -3.26
CA PHE A 99 -1.21 -3.84 -2.93
C PHE A 99 -1.01 -4.73 -4.15
N LEU A 100 0.17 -5.34 -4.23
CA LEU A 100 0.43 -6.54 -5.02
C LEU A 100 0.35 -7.73 -4.09
N VAL A 101 -0.66 -8.57 -4.25
CA VAL A 101 -0.95 -9.65 -3.30
C VAL A 101 -0.47 -10.99 -3.84
N VAL A 102 0.29 -11.71 -3.00
CA VAL A 102 0.73 -13.08 -3.27
C VAL A 102 0.36 -13.95 -2.09
N ALA A 103 -0.38 -15.04 -2.31
CA ALA A 103 -0.67 -16.05 -1.31
C ALA A 103 0.34 -17.20 -1.43
N ALA A 104 1.09 -17.47 -0.37
CA ALA A 104 1.99 -18.60 -0.26
C ALA A 104 1.30 -19.71 0.55
N HIS A 105 0.63 -20.60 -0.18
CA HIS A 105 -0.02 -21.75 0.41
C HIS A 105 0.99 -22.74 1.01
N GLN A 106 0.60 -23.38 2.10
CA GLN A 106 1.47 -24.27 2.86
C GLN A 106 0.84 -25.66 2.95
N PRO A 107 1.64 -26.74 2.99
CA PRO A 107 1.15 -28.11 3.02
C PRO A 107 0.61 -28.50 4.41
N GLU A 108 -0.35 -27.73 4.90
CA GLU A 108 -0.93 -27.85 6.22
C GLU A 108 -2.44 -28.05 6.16
N GLY A 109 -3.04 -28.39 7.30
CA GLY A 109 -4.48 -28.64 7.39
C GLY A 109 -4.87 -30.11 7.18
N MET A 110 -6.16 -30.38 7.33
CA MET A 110 -6.77 -31.69 7.04
C MET A 110 -8.08 -31.46 6.29
N PRO A 111 -8.16 -31.82 4.99
CA PRO A 111 -7.09 -32.38 4.18
C PRO A 111 -5.92 -31.39 4.00
N MET A 112 -4.76 -31.91 3.62
CA MET A 112 -3.59 -31.10 3.30
C MET A 112 -3.93 -30.16 2.14
N ASP A 113 -3.47 -28.91 2.25
CA ASP A 113 -3.69 -27.89 1.20
C ASP A 113 -3.07 -28.34 -0.13
N PRO A 114 -3.83 -28.49 -1.20
CA PRO A 114 -3.33 -28.95 -2.49
C PRO A 114 -2.58 -27.86 -3.29
N TYR A 115 -2.66 -26.60 -2.85
CA TYR A 115 -2.12 -25.43 -3.59
C TYR A 115 -0.72 -25.02 -3.14
N TRP A 116 -0.11 -25.80 -2.25
CA TRP A 116 1.27 -25.53 -1.81
C TRP A 116 2.28 -25.77 -2.93
N CYS A 117 3.40 -25.06 -2.87
CA CYS A 117 4.55 -25.28 -3.72
C CYS A 117 5.85 -25.21 -2.91
N SER A 118 6.92 -25.80 -3.46
CA SER A 118 8.24 -25.84 -2.80
C SER A 118 8.82 -24.46 -2.53
N GLU A 119 8.55 -23.51 -3.41
CA GLU A 119 8.95 -22.11 -3.31
C GLU A 119 8.25 -21.41 -2.14
N GLY A 120 6.96 -21.66 -1.95
CA GLY A 120 6.18 -21.16 -0.81
C GLY A 120 6.72 -21.71 0.53
N ILE A 121 7.09 -23.00 0.59
CA ILE A 121 7.71 -23.60 1.76
C ILE A 121 9.09 -22.98 2.02
N SER A 122 9.91 -22.81 0.99
CA SER A 122 11.23 -22.20 1.10
C SER A 122 11.13 -20.77 1.61
N LEU A 123 10.14 -20.01 1.13
CA LEU A 123 9.89 -18.65 1.56
C LEU A 123 9.44 -18.58 3.01
N LYS A 124 8.49 -19.45 3.43
CA LYS A 124 8.09 -19.63 4.82
C LYS A 124 9.29 -19.86 5.74
N SER A 125 10.18 -20.78 5.35
CA SER A 125 11.36 -21.10 6.12
C SER A 125 12.33 -19.93 6.24
N LYS A 126 12.62 -19.23 5.15
CA LYS A 126 13.49 -18.05 5.14
C LYS A 126 12.95 -16.92 6.00
N MET A 127 11.66 -16.72 5.99
CA MET A 127 10.97 -15.68 6.76
C MET A 127 10.62 -16.15 8.19
N LYS A 128 10.94 -17.39 8.56
CA LYS A 128 10.70 -17.97 9.90
C LYS A 128 9.23 -17.90 10.34
N VAL A 129 8.32 -18.12 9.41
CA VAL A 129 6.88 -18.13 9.70
C VAL A 129 6.53 -19.43 10.42
N GLY A 130 5.97 -19.32 11.63
CA GLY A 130 5.61 -20.46 12.48
C GLY A 130 4.11 -20.68 12.68
N VAL A 131 3.29 -19.68 12.39
CA VAL A 131 1.84 -19.70 12.64
C VAL A 131 1.06 -19.01 11.53
N TYR A 132 -0.29 -19.18 11.50
CA TYR A 132 -1.15 -18.59 10.47
C TYR A 132 -2.41 -17.94 11.07
N PRO A 133 -2.91 -16.85 10.44
CA PRO A 133 -2.28 -16.14 9.32
C PRO A 133 -1.01 -15.43 9.75
N THR A 134 -0.04 -15.38 8.87
CA THR A 134 1.09 -14.46 8.95
C THR A 134 1.22 -13.75 7.63
N TRP A 135 1.27 -12.44 7.67
CA TRP A 135 1.43 -11.58 6.51
C TRP A 135 2.75 -10.84 6.57
N SER A 136 3.41 -10.70 5.45
CA SER A 136 4.60 -9.87 5.30
C SER A 136 4.33 -8.77 4.30
N TYR A 137 4.82 -7.58 4.60
CA TYR A 137 4.77 -6.44 3.72
C TYR A 137 6.18 -6.16 3.21
N ASN A 138 6.36 -6.14 1.89
CA ASN A 138 7.66 -5.89 1.22
C ASN A 138 8.82 -6.81 1.67
N PHE A 139 8.53 -8.04 2.11
CA PHE A 139 9.47 -8.99 2.70
C PHE A 139 10.12 -8.53 4.02
N GLU A 140 9.57 -7.54 4.67
CA GLU A 140 10.11 -7.00 5.93
C GLU A 140 9.31 -7.51 7.12
N ASP A 141 8.45 -6.67 7.66
CA ASP A 141 7.72 -6.99 8.88
C ASP A 141 6.75 -8.15 8.72
N LEU A 142 6.75 -9.03 9.70
CA LEU A 142 5.75 -10.10 9.84
C LEU A 142 4.66 -9.65 10.81
N VAL A 143 3.44 -9.59 10.33
CA VAL A 143 2.26 -9.35 11.15
C VAL A 143 1.52 -10.66 11.34
N VAL A 144 1.42 -11.10 12.59
CA VAL A 144 0.97 -12.44 12.97
C VAL A 144 -0.41 -12.38 13.61
N GLY A 145 -1.29 -13.29 13.20
CA GLY A 145 -2.63 -13.42 13.76
C GLY A 145 -3.59 -12.32 13.33
N ILE A 146 -4.74 -12.29 13.97
CA ILE A 146 -5.82 -11.31 13.73
C ILE A 146 -6.11 -10.51 15.00
N GLY A 147 -6.49 -9.23 14.87
CA GLY A 147 -6.85 -8.36 15.98
C GLY A 147 -6.28 -6.95 15.86
N ALA A 148 -6.54 -6.12 16.86
CA ALA A 148 -6.22 -4.69 16.82
C ALA A 148 -4.72 -4.38 16.66
N VAL A 149 -3.85 -5.23 17.21
CA VAL A 149 -2.38 -5.09 17.13
C VAL A 149 -1.75 -6.12 16.17
N ALA A 150 -2.57 -6.79 15.38
CA ALA A 150 -2.19 -7.81 14.41
C ALA A 150 -2.80 -7.46 13.05
N ILE A 151 -3.17 -8.45 12.25
CA ILE A 151 -3.85 -8.20 10.98
C ILE A 151 -5.25 -7.63 11.25
N SER A 152 -5.49 -6.42 10.81
CA SER A 152 -6.75 -5.69 10.88
C SER A 152 -6.84 -4.70 9.73
N GLN A 153 -8.03 -4.21 9.44
CA GLN A 153 -8.22 -3.21 8.38
C GLN A 153 -7.35 -1.97 8.60
N THR A 154 -7.24 -1.51 9.84
CA THR A 154 -6.40 -0.35 10.19
C THR A 154 -4.93 -0.64 9.98
N SER A 155 -4.42 -1.80 10.45
CA SER A 155 -3.01 -2.15 10.29
C SER A 155 -2.61 -2.34 8.82
N ILE A 156 -3.52 -2.87 7.99
CA ILE A 156 -3.30 -3.01 6.55
C ILE A 156 -3.15 -1.64 5.89
N ARG A 157 -4.06 -0.69 6.18
CA ARG A 157 -3.96 0.69 5.65
C ARG A 157 -2.66 1.38 6.06
N GLN A 158 -2.22 1.18 7.29
CA GLN A 158 -0.97 1.78 7.78
C GLN A 158 0.24 1.34 6.96
N GLN A 159 0.22 0.16 6.34
CA GLN A 159 1.32 -0.32 5.49
C GLN A 159 1.48 0.49 4.19
N ILE A 160 0.41 1.07 3.67
CA ILE A 160 0.48 1.97 2.51
C ILE A 160 1.35 3.18 2.87
N SER A 161 0.97 3.90 3.92
CA SER A 161 1.70 5.09 4.36
C SER A 161 3.12 4.75 4.83
N HIS A 162 3.31 3.59 5.48
CA HIS A 162 4.64 3.14 5.89
C HIS A 162 5.55 2.92 4.69
N ALA A 163 5.08 2.19 3.68
CA ALA A 163 5.86 1.93 2.47
C ALA A 163 6.20 3.22 1.71
N GLU A 164 5.25 4.13 1.58
CA GLU A 164 5.45 5.41 0.91
C GLU A 164 6.48 6.32 1.61
N ASN A 165 6.44 6.36 2.94
CA ASN A 165 7.29 7.25 3.72
C ASN A 165 8.69 6.67 3.97
N THR A 166 8.79 5.35 4.15
CA THR A 166 10.06 4.70 4.51
C THR A 166 10.86 4.28 3.28
N TYR A 167 10.17 3.86 2.23
CA TYR A 167 10.79 3.31 1.02
C TYR A 167 10.19 3.96 -0.23
N PRO A 168 10.49 5.23 -0.50
CA PRO A 168 9.98 5.90 -1.69
C PRO A 168 10.37 5.12 -2.96
N ALA A 169 9.50 5.14 -3.95
CA ALA A 169 9.77 4.48 -5.22
C ALA A 169 10.95 5.16 -5.92
N VAL A 170 11.95 4.38 -6.28
CA VAL A 170 13.16 4.84 -7.00
C VAL A 170 13.28 4.22 -8.39
N CYS A 171 12.32 3.38 -8.75
CA CYS A 171 12.25 2.78 -10.08
C CYS A 171 10.79 2.49 -10.44
N ALA A 172 10.53 2.42 -11.74
CA ALA A 172 9.28 1.92 -12.31
C ALA A 172 9.58 0.77 -13.26
N GLY A 173 8.68 -0.21 -13.32
CA GLY A 173 8.82 -1.35 -14.19
C GLY A 173 7.56 -1.62 -15.00
N LYS A 174 7.74 -2.08 -16.24
CA LYS A 174 6.67 -2.66 -17.07
C LYS A 174 7.11 -4.06 -17.46
N ALA A 175 6.20 -5.02 -17.32
CA ALA A 175 6.42 -6.38 -17.77
C ALA A 175 5.31 -6.80 -18.75
N THR A 176 5.68 -7.59 -19.75
CA THR A 176 4.76 -8.26 -20.65
C THR A 176 5.07 -9.74 -20.65
N SER A 177 4.07 -10.58 -20.82
CA SER A 177 4.27 -12.02 -20.94
C SER A 177 3.52 -12.60 -22.12
N THR A 178 4.12 -13.58 -22.75
CA THR A 178 3.48 -14.42 -23.79
C THR A 178 3.63 -15.88 -23.41
N LEU A 179 2.61 -16.68 -23.68
CA LEU A 179 2.61 -18.12 -23.43
C LEU A 179 2.57 -18.86 -24.77
N GLU A 180 3.61 -19.65 -25.04
CA GLU A 180 3.69 -20.51 -26.23
C GLU A 180 3.80 -21.97 -25.76
N GLY A 181 2.70 -22.69 -25.88
CA GLY A 181 2.59 -24.05 -25.34
C GLY A 181 2.78 -24.03 -23.80
N SER A 182 3.85 -24.68 -23.31
CA SER A 182 4.21 -24.70 -21.88
C SER A 182 5.31 -23.72 -21.52
N THR A 183 5.72 -22.85 -22.44
CA THR A 183 6.82 -21.90 -22.24
C THR A 183 6.26 -20.48 -22.09
N ALA A 184 6.51 -19.86 -20.94
CA ALA A 184 6.23 -18.45 -20.72
C ALA A 184 7.47 -17.62 -21.03
N LYS A 185 7.33 -16.63 -21.91
CA LYS A 185 8.34 -15.60 -22.16
C LYS A 185 7.91 -14.34 -21.44
N ILE A 186 8.79 -13.82 -20.60
CA ILE A 186 8.55 -12.59 -19.85
C ILE A 186 9.60 -11.56 -20.27
N GLU A 187 9.13 -10.38 -20.67
CA GLU A 187 9.97 -9.24 -20.98
C GLU A 187 9.67 -8.15 -19.96
N ALA A 188 10.71 -7.67 -19.26
CA ALA A 188 10.59 -6.60 -18.31
C ALA A 188 11.50 -5.42 -18.67
N THR A 189 10.95 -4.22 -18.64
CA THR A 189 11.68 -2.97 -18.77
C THR A 189 11.60 -2.24 -17.45
N VAL A 190 12.74 -1.82 -16.90
CA VAL A 190 12.80 -1.08 -15.64
C VAL A 190 13.53 0.23 -15.87
N GLN A 191 12.89 1.31 -15.46
CA GLN A 191 13.46 2.65 -15.42
C GLN A 191 13.88 2.97 -13.97
N PHE A 192 15.07 3.50 -13.79
CA PHE A 192 15.60 3.87 -12.48
C PHE A 192 15.79 5.38 -12.41
N GLN A 193 15.43 5.95 -11.25
CA GLN A 193 15.60 7.37 -10.98
C GLN A 193 17.08 7.76 -10.87
N GLN A 194 17.90 6.85 -10.40
CA GLN A 194 19.35 7.05 -10.28
C GLN A 194 20.13 5.76 -10.53
N ALA A 195 21.39 5.89 -10.90
CA ALA A 195 22.28 4.74 -11.07
C ALA A 195 22.54 4.05 -9.72
N GLY A 196 22.61 2.72 -9.74
CA GLY A 196 22.82 1.91 -8.55
C GLY A 196 22.88 0.42 -8.85
N ASN A 197 23.05 -0.38 -7.80
CA ASN A 197 23.00 -1.84 -7.87
C ASN A 197 21.58 -2.29 -7.48
N TYR A 198 20.86 -2.83 -8.45
CA TYR A 198 19.49 -3.29 -8.29
C TYR A 198 19.39 -4.79 -8.52
N LYS A 199 18.41 -5.43 -7.88
CA LYS A 199 18.06 -6.83 -8.12
C LYS A 199 16.61 -6.88 -8.56
N ILE A 200 16.33 -7.72 -9.54
CA ILE A 200 14.97 -8.01 -10.00
C ILE A 200 14.62 -9.41 -9.54
N ALA A 201 13.46 -9.55 -8.89
CA ALA A 201 12.85 -10.84 -8.58
C ALA A 201 11.56 -10.98 -9.39
N CYS A 202 11.33 -12.16 -9.92
CA CYS A 202 10.09 -12.50 -10.60
C CYS A 202 9.36 -13.56 -9.77
N VAL A 203 8.07 -13.35 -9.54
CA VAL A 203 7.20 -14.31 -8.87
C VAL A 203 6.10 -14.70 -9.86
N LEU A 204 6.05 -15.99 -10.19
CA LEU A 204 4.95 -16.53 -10.98
C LEU A 204 3.81 -16.88 -10.02
N VAL A 205 2.62 -16.36 -10.31
CA VAL A 205 1.40 -16.63 -9.53
C VAL A 205 0.33 -17.21 -10.44
N GLU A 206 -0.48 -18.12 -9.89
CA GLU A 206 -1.68 -18.62 -10.54
C GLU A 206 -2.90 -17.97 -9.89
N ASN A 207 -3.76 -17.38 -10.70
CA ASN A 207 -5.01 -16.76 -10.27
C ASN A 207 -6.21 -17.63 -10.62
N ASN A 208 -7.36 -17.38 -9.99
CA ASN A 208 -8.63 -18.05 -10.29
C ASN A 208 -8.57 -19.59 -10.15
N ILE A 209 -7.83 -20.08 -9.16
CA ILE A 209 -7.81 -21.52 -8.87
C ILE A 209 -9.18 -21.90 -8.32
N GLU A 210 -9.95 -22.64 -9.12
CA GLU A 210 -11.24 -23.19 -8.69
C GLU A 210 -11.02 -24.39 -7.78
N ASN A 211 -11.53 -24.31 -6.55
CA ASN A 211 -11.61 -25.48 -5.68
C ASN A 211 -12.89 -26.24 -6.02
N LYS A 212 -12.79 -27.35 -6.75
CA LYS A 212 -13.90 -28.22 -7.12
C LYS A 212 -14.42 -29.10 -5.97
N GLU A 213 -13.68 -29.17 -4.87
CA GLU A 213 -14.11 -29.88 -3.68
C GLU A 213 -14.86 -28.94 -2.75
N THR A 214 -15.95 -29.39 -2.18
CA THR A 214 -16.96 -28.67 -1.39
C THR A 214 -16.43 -28.02 -0.08
N TYR A 215 -15.14 -27.90 0.07
CA TYR A 215 -14.49 -27.23 1.18
C TYR A 215 -14.18 -25.79 0.80
N ASN A 216 -15.20 -24.96 0.87
CA ASN A 216 -15.04 -23.52 1.04
C ASN A 216 -15.24 -22.60 -0.14
N THR A 217 -16.38 -22.00 -0.10
CA THR A 217 -16.67 -20.60 -0.44
C THR A 217 -15.74 -19.56 0.24
N TYR A 218 -14.67 -19.97 0.91
CA TYR A 218 -13.85 -19.07 1.76
C TYR A 218 -12.51 -18.68 1.16
N TYR A 219 -12.11 -19.24 0.05
CA TYR A 219 -10.86 -18.86 -0.59
C TYR A 219 -11.14 -18.13 -1.89
N HIS A 220 -11.30 -16.85 -1.76
CA HIS A 220 -10.95 -15.98 -2.86
C HIS A 220 -9.44 -16.07 -3.03
N VAL A 221 -8.98 -16.94 -3.91
CA VAL A 221 -7.77 -16.64 -4.64
C VAL A 221 -8.06 -15.29 -5.27
N LEU A 222 -7.35 -14.27 -4.87
CA LEU A 222 -7.58 -12.94 -5.38
C LEU A 222 -7.38 -13.01 -6.89
N SER A 223 -8.48 -13.04 -7.62
CA SER A 223 -8.43 -12.71 -9.02
C SER A 223 -7.96 -11.25 -9.04
N ALA A 224 -6.74 -11.07 -9.44
CA ALA A 224 -6.32 -9.77 -9.89
C ALA A 224 -7.00 -9.51 -11.23
N ASP A 225 -8.31 -9.28 -11.22
CA ASP A 225 -8.96 -8.50 -12.25
C ASP A 225 -8.47 -7.06 -12.10
N LYS A 226 -7.15 -6.90 -12.22
CA LYS A 226 -6.58 -5.59 -12.38
C LYS A 226 -6.52 -5.30 -13.86
N PRO A 227 -7.02 -4.13 -14.28
CA PRO A 227 -6.87 -3.70 -15.65
C PRO A 227 -5.38 -3.76 -16.03
N GLU A 228 -5.14 -4.17 -17.25
CA GLU A 228 -3.83 -4.17 -17.87
C GLU A 228 -3.13 -2.83 -17.59
N TRP A 229 -1.88 -2.92 -17.19
CA TRP A 229 -1.03 -1.76 -17.00
C TRP A 229 -0.89 -1.02 -18.32
N GLU A 230 -1.66 0.05 -18.53
CA GLU A 230 -1.43 1.04 -19.59
C GLU A 230 -0.41 2.08 -19.17
#